data_5631e8ba23dbacbe019bd78800159c2d
#
_entry.id   5631e8ba23dbacbe019bd78800159c2d
#
_cell.length_a   1.000
_cell.length_b   1.000
_cell.length_c   1.000
_cell.angle_alpha   90.00
_cell.angle_beta   90.00
_cell.angle_gamma   90.00
#
_symmetry.space_group_name_H-M   'P 1'
#
loop_
_entity.id
_entity.type
_entity.pdbx_description
1 polymer ?
#
loop_
_entity_poly.entity_id
_entity_poly.type
_entity_poly.pdbx_seq_one_letter_code
_entity_poly.pdbx_strand_id
1 'polypeptide(L)'
;MDEPVVEVETHIAAKPDKVWAAMTARKSPMFMGATMDTDWQPGSDYTLKGEWEGRGFTDYGKIETALAGRELSFTHWSKTPEPPESYNAVRYQIMPAGSGSKVTLTQFQRGKPQTFDDKTRAEFKKNWSMMLEALKKAAES
;
A
#
# COMPACT_ATOMS: atom_id res chain seq x y z
N MET A 1 -7.23 3.19 -19.01
CA MET A 1 -7.05 3.82 -17.69
C MET A 1 -7.78 3.02 -16.63
N ASP A 2 -7.13 2.77 -15.50
CA ASP A 2 -7.74 1.96 -14.45
C ASP A 2 -8.78 2.76 -13.66
N GLU A 3 -9.92 2.15 -13.40
CA GLU A 3 -10.90 2.73 -12.50
C GLU A 3 -10.58 2.31 -11.06
N PRO A 4 -10.64 3.25 -10.09
CA PRO A 4 -10.41 2.90 -8.70
C PRO A 4 -11.47 1.92 -8.16
N VAL A 5 -11.01 0.88 -7.47
CA VAL A 5 -11.92 0.00 -6.72
C VAL A 5 -12.36 0.71 -5.45
N VAL A 6 -11.41 1.28 -4.70
CA VAL A 6 -11.67 2.11 -3.54
C VAL A 6 -10.60 3.17 -3.44
N GLU A 7 -10.92 4.27 -2.75
CA GLU A 7 -9.99 5.34 -2.44
C GLU A 7 -10.24 5.82 -1.02
N VAL A 8 -9.17 5.94 -0.25
CA VAL A 8 -9.22 6.46 1.13
C VAL A 8 -8.12 7.48 1.32
N GLU A 9 -8.30 8.39 2.27
CA GLU A 9 -7.29 9.40 2.55
C GLU A 9 -7.25 9.73 4.04
N THR A 10 -6.10 10.25 4.49
CA THR A 10 -5.94 10.73 5.86
C THR A 10 -4.93 11.88 5.90
N HIS A 11 -5.02 12.70 6.94
CA HIS A 11 -4.02 13.70 7.23
C HIS A 11 -3.02 13.13 8.24
N ILE A 12 -1.73 13.30 7.97
CA ILE A 12 -0.66 12.86 8.86
C ILE A 12 0.13 14.08 9.32
N ALA A 13 0.30 14.22 10.64
CA ALA A 13 1.04 15.33 11.22
C ALA A 13 2.56 15.10 11.13
N ALA A 14 3.03 14.90 9.91
CA ALA A 14 4.44 14.72 9.58
C ALA A 14 4.66 15.20 8.15
N LYS A 15 5.85 15.73 7.87
CA LYS A 15 6.17 16.19 6.53
C LYS A 15 6.29 15.02 5.55
N PRO A 16 6.13 15.27 4.23
CA PRO A 16 6.17 14.20 3.24
C PRO A 16 7.40 13.29 3.29
N ASP A 17 8.59 13.83 3.56
CA ASP A 17 9.80 13.01 3.65
C ASP A 17 9.74 12.04 4.83
N LYS A 18 9.16 12.44 5.95
CA LYS A 18 9.01 11.56 7.11
C LYS A 18 7.95 10.48 6.86
N VAL A 19 6.87 10.83 6.15
CA VAL A 19 5.87 9.85 5.73
C VAL A 19 6.51 8.83 4.79
N TRP A 20 7.29 9.29 3.82
CA TRP A 20 8.00 8.42 2.89
C TRP A 20 8.95 7.46 3.60
N ALA A 21 9.71 7.96 4.58
CA ALA A 21 10.62 7.13 5.35
C ALA A 21 9.88 6.02 6.09
N ALA A 22 8.70 6.32 6.66
CA ALA A 22 7.87 5.31 7.31
C ALA A 22 7.34 4.28 6.31
N MET A 23 6.90 4.73 5.12
CA MET A 23 6.38 3.86 4.08
C MET A 23 7.43 2.88 3.56
N THR A 24 8.67 3.32 3.45
CA THR A 24 9.76 2.50 2.89
C THR A 24 10.61 1.82 3.95
N ALA A 25 10.16 1.80 5.20
CA ALA A 25 10.81 1.04 6.24
C ALA A 25 10.69 -0.46 5.97
N ARG A 26 11.72 -1.23 6.31
CA ARG A 26 11.73 -2.67 6.06
C ARG A 26 10.57 -3.38 6.78
N LYS A 27 10.31 -3.03 8.04
CA LYS A 27 9.10 -3.45 8.74
C LYS A 27 8.00 -2.46 8.38
N SER A 28 7.11 -2.90 7.50
CA SER A 28 6.17 -1.98 6.85
C SER A 28 4.95 -1.67 7.71
N PRO A 29 4.74 -0.40 8.10
CA PRO A 29 3.50 -0.03 8.77
C PRO A 29 2.29 -0.13 7.83
N MET A 30 2.52 -0.09 6.52
CA MET A 30 1.46 -0.28 5.52
C MET A 30 0.88 -1.69 5.55
N PHE A 31 1.60 -2.66 6.12
CA PHE A 31 1.20 -4.06 6.16
C PHE A 31 1.38 -4.63 7.58
N MET A 32 0.99 -3.87 8.58
CA MET A 32 0.94 -4.28 9.98
C MET A 32 2.29 -4.80 10.52
N GLY A 33 3.39 -4.18 10.07
CA GLY A 33 4.73 -4.53 10.54
C GLY A 33 5.38 -5.71 9.85
N ALA A 34 4.76 -6.25 8.80
CA ALA A 34 5.37 -7.31 8.00
C ALA A 34 6.67 -6.82 7.36
N THR A 35 7.60 -7.76 7.12
CA THR A 35 8.88 -7.43 6.50
C THR A 35 8.73 -7.34 5.00
N MET A 36 9.07 -6.18 4.44
CA MET A 36 9.01 -5.93 3.00
C MET A 36 10.43 -5.81 2.46
N ASP A 37 10.82 -6.75 1.60
CA ASP A 37 12.14 -6.79 1.00
C ASP A 37 12.11 -6.32 -0.44
N THR A 38 12.76 -5.19 -0.71
CA THR A 38 12.89 -4.61 -2.05
C THR A 38 13.93 -3.48 -2.03
N ASP A 39 14.40 -3.07 -3.19
CA ASP A 39 15.28 -1.91 -3.34
C ASP A 39 14.51 -0.62 -3.68
N TRP A 40 13.18 -0.69 -3.72
CA TRP A 40 12.29 0.46 -4.00
C TRP A 40 12.52 1.10 -5.37
N GLN A 41 13.04 0.34 -6.34
CA GLN A 41 13.21 0.84 -7.70
C GLN A 41 12.04 0.42 -8.58
N PRO A 42 11.56 1.30 -9.47
CA PRO A 42 10.52 0.92 -10.42
C PRO A 42 10.92 -0.32 -11.22
N GLY A 43 10.00 -1.29 -11.29
CA GLY A 43 10.25 -2.56 -11.97
C GLY A 43 10.82 -3.65 -11.07
N SER A 44 11.27 -3.32 -9.86
CA SER A 44 11.81 -4.32 -8.93
C SER A 44 10.71 -5.14 -8.29
N ASP A 45 10.98 -6.43 -8.10
CA ASP A 45 10.11 -7.30 -7.32
C ASP A 45 10.23 -6.99 -5.85
N TYR A 46 9.21 -7.36 -5.08
CA TYR A 46 9.30 -7.35 -3.62
C TYR A 46 8.66 -8.61 -3.04
N THR A 47 9.07 -8.95 -1.84
CA THR A 47 8.39 -9.95 -1.02
C THR A 47 7.93 -9.30 0.27
N LEU A 48 6.78 -9.75 0.75
CA LEU A 48 6.20 -9.27 2.01
C LEU A 48 5.97 -10.50 2.89
N LYS A 49 6.68 -10.59 4.02
CA LYS A 49 6.61 -11.73 4.94
C LYS A 49 6.13 -11.28 6.30
N GLY A 50 5.13 -11.97 6.83
CA GLY A 50 4.58 -11.65 8.13
C GLY A 50 3.76 -12.77 8.70
N GLU A 51 3.04 -12.46 9.79
CA GLU A 51 2.11 -13.39 10.41
C GLU A 51 0.74 -12.73 10.55
N TRP A 52 -0.29 -13.51 10.31
CA TRP A 52 -1.67 -13.09 10.53
C TRP A 52 -2.41 -14.22 11.24
N GLU A 53 -2.96 -13.90 12.41
CA GLU A 53 -3.67 -14.86 13.26
C GLU A 53 -2.84 -16.13 13.54
N GLY A 54 -1.54 -15.94 13.84
CA GLY A 54 -0.65 -17.04 14.16
C GLY A 54 -0.12 -17.83 12.97
N ARG A 55 -0.48 -17.43 11.75
CA ARG A 55 -0.03 -18.09 10.51
C ARG A 55 0.91 -17.19 9.73
N GLY A 56 2.04 -17.76 9.32
CA GLY A 56 2.95 -17.05 8.43
C GLY A 56 2.37 -16.91 7.04
N PHE A 57 2.69 -15.80 6.37
CA PHE A 57 2.31 -15.58 4.98
C PHE A 57 3.47 -14.95 4.22
N THR A 58 3.46 -15.15 2.89
CA THR A 58 4.36 -14.45 1.98
C THR A 58 3.54 -13.92 0.82
N ASP A 59 3.62 -12.61 0.60
CA ASP A 59 2.98 -11.96 -0.52
C ASP A 59 4.05 -11.43 -1.48
N TYR A 60 3.64 -11.12 -2.69
CA TYR A 60 4.54 -10.76 -3.79
C TYR A 60 4.01 -9.57 -4.56
N GLY A 61 4.87 -8.94 -5.32
CA GLY A 61 4.49 -7.89 -6.23
C GLY A 61 5.68 -7.20 -6.86
N LYS A 62 5.40 -6.09 -7.55
CA LYS A 62 6.40 -5.25 -8.19
C LYS A 62 6.17 -3.80 -7.80
N ILE A 63 7.29 -3.08 -7.65
CA ILE A 63 7.25 -1.62 -7.49
C ILE A 63 7.01 -1.04 -8.89
N GLU A 64 5.96 -0.23 -9.03
CA GLU A 64 5.67 0.45 -10.31
C GLU A 64 6.17 1.87 -10.32
N THR A 65 5.93 2.63 -9.26
CA THR A 65 6.35 4.02 -9.13
C THR A 65 6.98 4.23 -7.76
N ALA A 66 8.10 4.93 -7.70
CA ALA A 66 8.74 5.28 -6.44
C ALA A 66 9.36 6.67 -6.58
N LEU A 67 8.54 7.70 -6.31
CA LEU A 67 8.94 9.11 -6.32
C LEU A 67 9.01 9.58 -4.88
N ALA A 68 10.21 9.66 -4.33
CA ALA A 68 10.44 9.93 -2.91
C ALA A 68 9.65 11.13 -2.40
N GLY A 69 8.87 10.91 -1.34
CA GLY A 69 8.06 11.95 -0.72
C GLY A 69 6.80 12.33 -1.51
N ARG A 70 6.50 11.68 -2.60
CA ARG A 70 5.40 12.07 -3.48
C ARG A 70 4.46 10.94 -3.85
N GLU A 71 4.99 9.82 -4.34
CA GLU A 71 4.14 8.74 -4.84
C GLU A 71 4.84 7.39 -4.78
N LEU A 72 4.13 6.40 -4.26
CA LEU A 72 4.54 5.01 -4.28
C LEU A 72 3.40 4.19 -4.82
N SER A 73 3.65 3.41 -5.86
CA SER A 73 2.66 2.45 -6.35
C SER A 73 3.32 1.09 -6.54
N PHE A 74 2.54 0.05 -6.29
CA PHE A 74 3.02 -1.33 -6.40
C PHE A 74 1.85 -2.26 -6.65
N THR A 75 2.16 -3.41 -7.23
CA THR A 75 1.18 -4.50 -7.37
C THR A 75 1.28 -5.43 -6.17
N HIS A 76 0.24 -6.21 -5.91
CA HIS A 76 0.20 -7.08 -4.73
C HIS A 76 -0.64 -8.31 -5.00
N TRP A 77 -0.08 -9.48 -4.69
CA TRP A 77 -0.80 -10.75 -4.73
C TRP A 77 -0.18 -11.72 -3.73
N SER A 78 -0.88 -12.83 -3.49
CA SER A 78 -0.48 -13.83 -2.50
C SER A 78 -0.19 -15.18 -3.16
N LYS A 79 0.43 -16.08 -2.41
CA LYS A 79 0.63 -17.51 -2.66
C LYS A 79 1.82 -17.89 -3.51
N THR A 80 2.00 -17.28 -4.69
CA THR A 80 3.09 -17.65 -5.60
C THR A 80 3.81 -16.42 -6.13
N PRO A 81 5.11 -16.55 -6.50
CA PRO A 81 5.84 -15.41 -7.08
C PRO A 81 5.25 -14.90 -8.39
N GLU A 82 4.61 -15.77 -9.17
CA GLU A 82 3.99 -15.37 -10.43
C GLU A 82 2.63 -14.73 -10.17
N PRO A 83 2.28 -13.64 -10.89
CA PRO A 83 0.99 -13.01 -10.70
C PRO A 83 -0.16 -13.92 -11.14
N PRO A 84 -1.27 -13.92 -10.38
CA PRO A 84 -2.50 -14.62 -10.81
C PRO A 84 -3.17 -13.86 -11.95
N GLU A 85 -4.28 -14.40 -12.46
CA GLU A 85 -5.04 -13.74 -13.52
C GLU A 85 -5.54 -12.34 -13.12
N SER A 86 -5.87 -12.17 -11.84
CA SER A 86 -6.35 -10.89 -11.29
C SER A 86 -5.59 -10.58 -10.02
N TYR A 87 -5.16 -9.35 -9.85
CA TYR A 87 -4.43 -8.92 -8.66
C TYR A 87 -4.65 -7.43 -8.41
N ASN A 88 -4.20 -6.96 -7.26
CA ASN A 88 -4.35 -5.56 -6.85
C ASN A 88 -3.17 -4.72 -7.30
N ALA A 89 -3.43 -3.46 -7.60
CA ALA A 89 -2.41 -2.42 -7.66
C ALA A 89 -2.80 -1.33 -6.68
N VAL A 90 -1.83 -0.81 -5.94
CA VAL A 90 -2.07 0.17 -4.87
C VAL A 90 -1.20 1.38 -5.12
N ARG A 91 -1.79 2.57 -4.99
CA ARG A 91 -1.07 3.82 -5.15
C ARG A 91 -1.24 4.69 -3.91
N TYR A 92 -0.12 5.09 -3.34
CA TYR A 92 -0.07 6.08 -2.26
C TYR A 92 0.44 7.38 -2.85
N GLN A 93 -0.33 8.47 -2.66
CA GLN A 93 0.07 9.80 -3.07
C GLN A 93 0.20 10.66 -1.83
N ILE A 94 1.32 11.38 -1.72
CA ILE A 94 1.63 12.24 -0.58
C ILE A 94 1.62 13.68 -1.07
N MET A 95 0.86 14.54 -0.40
CA MET A 95 0.82 15.97 -0.71
C MET A 95 1.09 16.78 0.56
N PRO A 96 1.92 17.84 0.48
CA PRO A 96 2.06 18.75 1.62
C PRO A 96 0.70 19.34 1.96
N ALA A 97 0.39 19.43 3.26
CA ALA A 97 -0.87 19.98 3.74
C ALA A 97 -0.62 20.67 5.08
N GLY A 98 -0.50 22.01 5.05
CA GLY A 98 -0.12 22.77 6.23
C GLY A 98 1.28 22.37 6.70
N SER A 99 1.40 22.03 7.98
CA SER A 99 2.66 21.55 8.56
C SER A 99 2.85 20.03 8.42
N GLY A 100 1.87 19.35 7.83
CA GLY A 100 1.89 17.90 7.67
C GLY A 100 1.68 17.47 6.24
N SER A 101 1.03 16.31 6.07
CA SER A 101 0.80 15.72 4.76
C SER A 101 -0.61 15.16 4.65
N LYS A 102 -1.13 15.18 3.43
CA LYS A 102 -2.34 14.46 3.06
C LYS A 102 -1.89 13.23 2.29
N VAL A 103 -2.31 12.06 2.72
CA VAL A 103 -1.98 10.79 2.04
C VAL A 103 -3.26 10.19 1.48
N THR A 104 -3.25 9.92 0.19
CA THR A 104 -4.37 9.29 -0.52
C THR A 104 -3.92 7.91 -0.99
N LEU A 105 -4.69 6.89 -0.64
CA LEU A 105 -4.48 5.52 -1.07
C LEU A 105 -5.58 5.12 -2.03
N THR A 106 -5.19 4.62 -3.20
CA THR A 106 -6.13 4.14 -4.21
C THR A 106 -5.81 2.70 -4.57
N GLN A 107 -6.83 1.84 -4.56
CA GLN A 107 -6.70 0.46 -5.01
C GLN A 107 -7.29 0.31 -6.40
N PHE A 108 -6.53 -0.33 -7.28
CA PHE A 108 -6.96 -0.67 -8.64
C PHE A 108 -6.96 -2.18 -8.82
N GLN A 109 -7.70 -2.65 -9.80
CA GLN A 109 -7.69 -4.05 -10.22
C GLN A 109 -6.87 -4.18 -11.50
N ARG A 110 -6.00 -5.16 -11.54
CA ARG A 110 -5.15 -5.46 -12.70
C ARG A 110 -5.39 -6.87 -13.21
N GLY A 111 -5.02 -7.10 -14.47
CA GLY A 111 -5.20 -8.39 -15.12
C GLY A 111 -6.64 -8.58 -15.59
N LYS A 112 -7.18 -9.78 -15.40
CA LYS A 112 -8.54 -10.09 -15.81
C LYS A 112 -9.55 -9.19 -15.10
N PRO A 113 -10.47 -8.53 -15.84
CA PRO A 113 -11.46 -7.65 -15.22
C PRO A 113 -12.27 -8.38 -14.14
N GLN A 114 -12.51 -7.69 -13.04
CA GLN A 114 -13.27 -8.22 -11.93
C GLN A 114 -14.11 -7.10 -11.34
N THR A 115 -15.39 -7.40 -11.06
CA THR A 115 -16.30 -6.45 -10.41
C THR A 115 -16.48 -6.83 -8.95
N PHE A 116 -16.71 -5.84 -8.11
CA PHE A 116 -16.92 -6.04 -6.68
C PHE A 116 -18.24 -5.40 -6.28
N ASP A 117 -18.98 -6.07 -5.41
CA ASP A 117 -20.21 -5.50 -4.85
C ASP A 117 -19.89 -4.44 -3.79
N ASP A 118 -20.92 -3.71 -3.36
CA ASP A 118 -20.75 -2.64 -2.39
C ASP A 118 -20.21 -3.15 -1.05
N LYS A 119 -20.63 -4.33 -0.63
CA LYS A 119 -20.16 -4.94 0.62
C LYS A 119 -18.67 -5.22 0.57
N THR A 120 -18.19 -5.81 -0.52
CA THR A 120 -16.77 -6.11 -0.71
C THR A 120 -15.95 -4.83 -0.77
N ARG A 121 -16.44 -3.81 -1.49
CA ARG A 121 -15.75 -2.51 -1.54
C ARG A 121 -15.65 -1.85 -0.16
N ALA A 122 -16.71 -1.97 0.66
CA ALA A 122 -16.72 -1.45 2.02
C ALA A 122 -15.67 -2.16 2.90
N GLU A 123 -15.51 -3.47 2.71
CA GLU A 123 -14.49 -4.24 3.43
C GLU A 123 -13.08 -3.82 3.02
N PHE A 124 -12.83 -3.63 1.73
CA PHE A 124 -11.55 -3.11 1.24
C PHE A 124 -11.26 -1.73 1.84
N LYS A 125 -12.25 -0.84 1.83
CA LYS A 125 -12.11 0.50 2.38
C LYS A 125 -11.75 0.46 3.86
N LYS A 126 -12.40 -0.40 4.63
CA LYS A 126 -12.11 -0.59 6.05
C LYS A 126 -10.67 -1.05 6.27
N ASN A 127 -10.23 -2.06 5.50
CA ASN A 127 -8.89 -2.60 5.63
C ASN A 127 -7.82 -1.56 5.27
N TRP A 128 -7.99 -0.84 4.18
CA TRP A 128 -7.05 0.20 3.78
C TRP A 128 -7.03 1.38 4.75
N SER A 129 -8.18 1.73 5.35
CA SER A 129 -8.24 2.77 6.37
C SER A 129 -7.44 2.36 7.61
N MET A 130 -7.47 1.09 8.00
CA MET A 130 -6.65 0.56 9.09
C MET A 130 -5.15 0.65 8.76
N MET A 131 -4.78 0.33 7.52
CA MET A 131 -3.38 0.43 7.08
C MET A 131 -2.89 1.88 7.10
N LEU A 132 -3.72 2.82 6.63
CA LEU A 132 -3.40 4.25 6.68
C LEU A 132 -3.25 4.74 8.13
N GLU A 133 -4.09 4.27 9.04
CA GLU A 133 -3.99 4.64 10.45
C GLU A 133 -2.69 4.14 11.07
N ALA A 134 -2.25 2.93 10.72
CA ALA A 134 -0.98 2.39 11.16
C ALA A 134 0.20 3.21 10.61
N LEU A 135 0.13 3.61 9.35
CA LEU A 135 1.14 4.47 8.73
C LEU A 135 1.18 5.84 9.43
N LYS A 136 0.01 6.41 9.72
CA LYS A 136 -0.09 7.68 10.43
C LYS A 136 0.60 7.62 11.78
N LYS A 137 0.33 6.58 12.57
CA LYS A 137 0.97 6.40 13.88
C LYS A 137 2.49 6.27 13.75
N ALA A 138 2.95 5.50 12.80
CA ALA A 138 4.39 5.31 12.57
C ALA A 138 5.07 6.62 12.18
N ALA A 139 4.47 7.39 11.28
CA ALA A 139 5.05 8.63 10.78
C ALA A 139 5.00 9.76 11.82
N GLU A 140 4.01 9.75 12.71
CA GLU A 140 3.85 10.78 13.75
C GLU A 140 4.66 10.49 15.02
N SER A 141 5.21 9.32 15.14
CA SER A 141 5.96 8.93 16.34
C SER A 141 7.39 9.51 16.38
#